data_c5d18e5bbee1e8b2546fdaa3e9ae232d
#
_entry.id   c5d18e5bbee1e8b2546fdaa3e9ae232d
#
_cell.length_a   1.000
_cell.length_b   1.000
_cell.length_c   1.000
_cell.angle_alpha   90.00
_cell.angle_beta   90.00
_cell.angle_gamma   90.00
#
_symmetry.space_group_name_H-M   'P 1'
#
loop_
_entity.id
_entity.type
_entity.pdbx_description
1 polymer ?
#
loop_
_entity_poly.entity_id
_entity_poly.type
_entity_poly.pdbx_seq_one_letter_code
_entity_poly.pdbx_strand_id
1 'polypeptide(L)'
;MIDVTAFPVEEGENAWSAADAWERFHQNSCPAGNLTISSDGGGCLPHFDDNGEMVKMDFATSAGLPDTLRELTGKGHRLDAILPAMTSNVARLLRLSGKGRIAEGFDADLVCFDPEHRVRHVMAGGHWMVQDGSPLSSGTFED
;
A
#
# COMPACT_ATOMS: atom_id res chain seq x y z
N MET A 1 -7.08 -16.54 0.63
CA MET A 1 -6.55 -15.19 0.36
C MET A 1 -6.04 -14.62 1.66
N ILE A 2 -4.92 -13.94 1.64
CA ILE A 2 -4.29 -13.26 2.79
C ILE A 2 -4.20 -11.79 2.42
N ASP A 3 -4.59 -10.91 3.35
CA ASP A 3 -4.31 -9.49 3.30
C ASP A 3 -3.21 -9.15 4.30
N VAL A 4 -2.31 -8.26 3.92
CA VAL A 4 -1.20 -7.77 4.75
C VAL A 4 -1.33 -6.27 4.86
N THR A 5 -1.31 -5.75 6.07
CA THR A 5 -1.36 -4.31 6.31
C THR A 5 0.04 -3.69 6.20
N ALA A 6 0.15 -2.65 5.37
CA ALA A 6 1.39 -1.90 5.15
C ALA A 6 1.50 -0.76 6.17
N PHE A 7 2.05 -1.06 7.34
CA PHE A 7 2.43 -0.05 8.33
C PHE A 7 3.89 -0.23 8.76
N PRO A 8 4.53 0.81 9.28
CA PRO A 8 5.91 0.72 9.73
C PRO A 8 6.01 -0.27 10.91
N VAL A 9 7.09 -1.05 10.93
CA VAL A 9 7.47 -1.93 12.05
C VAL A 9 8.66 -1.28 12.75
N GLU A 10 8.54 -1.06 14.05
CA GLU A 10 9.62 -0.46 14.85
C GLU A 10 10.69 -1.52 15.20
N GLU A 11 11.92 -1.04 15.45
CA GLU A 11 13.02 -1.92 15.83
C GLU A 11 12.71 -2.60 17.17
N GLY A 12 12.76 -3.93 17.19
CA GLY A 12 12.42 -4.74 18.37
C GLY A 12 11.00 -5.26 18.43
N GLU A 13 10.11 -4.82 17.54
CA GLU A 13 8.79 -5.41 17.42
C GLU A 13 8.85 -6.83 16.85
N ASN A 14 8.07 -7.74 17.43
CA ASN A 14 7.89 -9.09 16.89
C ASN A 14 6.82 -9.09 15.78
N ALA A 15 7.05 -8.31 14.75
CA ALA A 15 6.19 -8.15 13.59
C ALA A 15 6.98 -8.21 12.29
N TRP A 16 6.30 -8.47 11.18
CA TRP A 16 6.89 -8.43 9.85
C TRP A 16 6.36 -7.23 9.08
N SER A 17 7.25 -6.52 8.40
CA SER A 17 6.84 -5.52 7.43
C SER A 17 6.01 -6.14 6.31
N ALA A 18 5.22 -5.33 5.61
CA ALA A 18 4.47 -5.82 4.45
C ALA A 18 5.39 -6.34 3.34
N ALA A 19 6.60 -5.80 3.22
CA ALA A 19 7.60 -6.28 2.29
C ALA A 19 8.12 -7.67 2.69
N ASP A 20 8.47 -7.89 3.95
CA ASP A 20 8.90 -9.21 4.44
C ASP A 20 7.80 -10.26 4.32
N ALA A 21 6.56 -9.89 4.61
CA ALA A 21 5.41 -10.77 4.45
C ALA A 21 5.18 -11.15 2.98
N TRP A 22 5.34 -10.18 2.04
CA TRP A 22 5.27 -10.41 0.60
C TRP A 22 6.37 -11.39 0.14
N GLU A 23 7.61 -11.20 0.56
CA GLU A 23 8.73 -12.08 0.23
C GLU A 23 8.50 -13.51 0.74
N ARG A 24 8.10 -13.66 2.01
CA ARG A 24 7.79 -14.97 2.63
C ARG A 24 6.66 -15.68 1.90
N PHE A 25 5.61 -14.94 1.51
CA PHE A 25 4.50 -15.50 0.76
C PHE A 25 4.96 -16.11 -0.57
N HIS A 26 5.82 -15.41 -1.30
CA HIS A 26 6.35 -15.88 -2.59
C HIS A 26 7.37 -17.00 -2.43
N GLN A 27 8.24 -16.96 -1.42
CA GLN A 27 9.20 -18.03 -1.10
C GLN A 27 8.49 -19.36 -0.79
N ASN A 28 7.31 -19.33 -0.21
CA ASN A 28 6.53 -20.52 0.09
C ASN A 28 5.65 -21.00 -1.10
N SER A 29 5.92 -20.50 -2.32
CA SER A 29 5.23 -20.89 -3.54
C SER A 29 3.70 -20.74 -3.48
N CYS A 30 3.20 -19.82 -2.66
CA CYS A 30 1.78 -19.51 -2.59
C CYS A 30 1.31 -18.83 -3.89
N PRO A 31 0.09 -19.12 -4.38
CA PRO A 31 -0.42 -18.47 -5.59
C PRO A 31 -0.46 -16.96 -5.45
N ALA A 32 0.30 -16.22 -6.26
CA ALA A 32 0.46 -14.76 -6.18
C ALA A 32 -0.88 -13.99 -6.18
N GLY A 33 -1.89 -14.55 -6.84
CA GLY A 33 -3.25 -13.99 -6.83
C GLY A 33 -3.97 -14.05 -5.47
N ASN A 34 -3.43 -14.73 -4.47
CA ASN A 34 -4.05 -14.90 -3.15
C ASN A 34 -3.48 -13.95 -2.08
N LEU A 35 -2.65 -12.99 -2.48
CA LEU A 35 -2.12 -11.95 -1.61
C LEU A 35 -2.70 -10.60 -1.99
N THR A 36 -3.12 -9.83 -0.99
CA THR A 36 -3.40 -8.39 -1.08
C THR A 36 -2.58 -7.63 -0.05
N ILE A 37 -2.28 -6.36 -0.34
CA ILE A 37 -1.64 -5.44 0.60
C ILE A 37 -2.56 -4.23 0.74
N SER A 38 -2.94 -3.89 1.96
CA SER A 38 -3.75 -2.72 2.31
C SER A 38 -2.97 -1.75 3.20
N SER A 39 -3.38 -0.50 3.25
CA SER A 39 -2.72 0.51 4.10
C SER A 39 -3.37 0.64 5.48
N ASP A 40 -4.58 0.14 5.65
CA ASP A 40 -5.42 0.45 6.81
C ASP A 40 -5.50 1.97 7.11
N GLY A 41 -5.47 2.78 6.06
CA GLY A 41 -5.36 4.24 6.16
C GLY A 41 -6.49 4.85 7.01
N GLY A 42 -6.11 5.57 8.07
CA GLY A 42 -7.00 6.10 9.09
C GLY A 42 -7.30 5.12 10.24
N GLY A 43 -6.78 3.89 10.19
CA GLY A 43 -6.86 2.94 11.29
C GLY A 43 -5.98 3.37 12.46
N CYS A 44 -6.42 3.07 13.69
CA CYS A 44 -5.66 3.33 14.91
C CYS A 44 -4.64 2.23 15.15
N LEU A 45 -3.41 2.60 15.50
CA LEU A 45 -2.30 1.71 15.83
C LEU A 45 -1.90 1.93 17.29
N PRO A 46 -2.56 1.27 18.28
CA PRO A 46 -2.19 1.38 19.67
C PRO A 46 -0.92 0.58 19.97
N HIS A 47 0.01 1.20 20.69
CA HIS A 47 1.19 0.54 21.23
C HIS A 47 0.99 0.27 22.73
N PHE A 48 1.33 -0.92 23.18
CA PHE A 48 1.18 -1.36 24.55
C PHE A 48 2.54 -1.69 25.14
N ASP A 49 2.72 -1.40 26.44
CA ASP A 49 3.88 -1.84 27.20
C ASP A 49 3.77 -3.32 27.64
N ASP A 50 4.80 -3.81 28.32
CA ASP A 50 4.86 -5.19 28.82
C ASP A 50 3.74 -5.52 29.84
N ASN A 51 3.09 -4.52 30.44
CA ASN A 51 1.98 -4.67 31.37
C ASN A 51 0.62 -4.66 30.66
N GLY A 52 0.61 -4.39 29.34
CA GLY A 52 -0.60 -4.25 28.54
C GLY A 52 -1.27 -2.88 28.65
N GLU A 53 -0.57 -1.86 29.18
CA GLU A 53 -1.05 -0.49 29.21
C GLU A 53 -0.71 0.23 27.90
N MET A 54 -1.68 0.95 27.34
CA MET A 54 -1.47 1.71 26.10
C MET A 54 -0.57 2.91 26.37
N VAL A 55 0.61 2.92 25.74
CA VAL A 55 1.63 3.98 25.91
C VAL A 55 1.65 4.99 24.77
N LYS A 56 1.14 4.60 23.60
CA LYS A 56 1.14 5.46 22.39
C LYS A 56 -0.04 5.07 21.49
N MET A 57 -0.55 6.02 20.75
CA MET A 57 -1.53 5.81 19.67
C MET A 57 -0.99 6.45 18.39
N ASP A 58 -0.73 5.63 17.38
CA ASP A 58 -0.40 6.09 16.03
C ASP A 58 -1.59 5.87 15.09
N PHE A 59 -1.48 6.39 13.87
CA PHE A 59 -2.48 6.23 12.82
C PHE A 59 -1.82 5.70 11.56
N ALA A 60 -2.44 4.69 10.98
CA ALA A 60 -2.03 4.19 9.67
C ALA A 60 -2.30 5.23 8.58
N THR A 61 -1.40 5.33 7.62
CA THR A 61 -1.53 6.26 6.48
C THR A 61 -1.46 5.52 5.16
N SER A 62 -2.01 6.10 4.11
CA SER A 62 -1.90 5.54 2.76
C SER A 62 -0.46 5.50 2.21
N ALA A 63 0.48 6.20 2.86
CA ALA A 63 1.90 6.18 2.49
C ALA A 63 2.55 4.80 2.66
N GLY A 64 2.01 3.92 3.50
CA GLY A 64 2.52 2.56 3.67
C GLY A 64 2.58 1.76 2.35
N LEU A 65 1.63 1.97 1.44
CA LEU A 65 1.64 1.26 0.14
C LEU A 65 2.81 1.66 -0.76
N PRO A 66 3.03 2.95 -1.10
CA PRO A 66 4.19 3.34 -1.90
C PRO A 66 5.53 3.08 -1.19
N ASP A 67 5.57 3.13 0.14
CA ASP A 67 6.77 2.81 0.90
C ASP A 67 7.12 1.32 0.79
N THR A 68 6.15 0.43 0.92
CA THR A 68 6.31 -1.01 0.69
C THR A 68 6.76 -1.30 -0.75
N LEU A 69 6.17 -0.61 -1.74
CA LEU A 69 6.60 -0.73 -3.14
C LEU A 69 8.07 -0.36 -3.31
N ARG A 70 8.48 0.76 -2.72
CA ARG A 70 9.87 1.27 -2.79
C ARG A 70 10.84 0.32 -2.09
N GLU A 71 10.47 -0.24 -0.94
CA GLU A 71 11.27 -1.24 -0.24
C GLU A 71 11.49 -2.49 -1.11
N LEU A 72 10.41 -3.07 -1.65
CA LEU A 72 10.50 -4.27 -2.49
C LEU A 72 11.30 -4.03 -3.78
N THR A 73 11.11 -2.88 -4.43
CA THR A 73 11.92 -2.53 -5.61
C THR A 73 13.39 -2.31 -5.26
N GLY A 74 13.68 -1.70 -4.11
CA GLY A 74 15.04 -1.55 -3.57
C GLY A 74 15.72 -2.89 -3.26
N LYS A 75 14.96 -3.92 -2.89
CA LYS A 75 15.40 -5.31 -2.74
C LYS A 75 15.56 -6.04 -4.09
N GLY A 76 15.26 -5.39 -5.21
CA GLY A 76 15.43 -5.92 -6.58
C GLY A 76 14.23 -6.67 -7.13
N HIS A 77 13.08 -6.64 -6.47
CA HIS A 77 11.87 -7.24 -7.00
C HIS A 77 11.26 -6.40 -8.14
N ARG A 78 10.65 -7.06 -9.11
CA ARG A 78 10.07 -6.42 -10.30
C ARG A 78 8.68 -5.87 -9.99
N LEU A 79 8.34 -4.72 -10.56
CA LEU A 79 7.04 -4.07 -10.40
C LEU A 79 5.87 -4.97 -10.80
N ASP A 80 6.00 -5.73 -11.89
CA ASP A 80 4.95 -6.63 -12.37
C ASP A 80 4.67 -7.80 -11.43
N ALA A 81 5.59 -8.13 -10.52
CA ALA A 81 5.38 -9.11 -9.45
C ALA A 81 4.75 -8.48 -8.19
N ILE A 82 5.08 -7.22 -7.89
CA ILE A 82 4.62 -6.51 -6.68
C ILE A 82 3.20 -5.95 -6.86
N LEU A 83 2.99 -5.20 -7.93
CA LEU A 83 1.76 -4.41 -8.15
C LEU A 83 0.45 -5.20 -8.07
N PRO A 84 0.35 -6.46 -8.53
CA PRO A 84 -0.89 -7.21 -8.43
C PRO A 84 -1.47 -7.27 -7.01
N ALA A 85 -0.62 -7.35 -5.98
CA ALA A 85 -1.06 -7.40 -4.58
C ALA A 85 -1.72 -6.11 -4.10
N MET A 86 -1.40 -4.97 -4.72
CA MET A 86 -1.93 -3.63 -4.38
C MET A 86 -3.02 -3.15 -5.36
N THR A 87 -3.25 -3.87 -6.48
CA THR A 87 -4.11 -3.41 -7.57
C THR A 87 -5.09 -4.49 -8.04
N SER A 88 -4.69 -5.34 -8.98
CA SER A 88 -5.59 -6.29 -9.64
C SER A 88 -6.11 -7.38 -8.71
N ASN A 89 -5.34 -7.82 -7.71
CA ASN A 89 -5.82 -8.79 -6.74
C ASN A 89 -6.90 -8.17 -5.84
N VAL A 90 -6.68 -6.90 -5.40
CA VAL A 90 -7.65 -6.13 -4.60
C VAL A 90 -8.93 -5.93 -5.41
N ALA A 91 -8.81 -5.44 -6.66
CA ALA A 91 -9.98 -5.22 -7.53
C ALA A 91 -10.78 -6.50 -7.76
N ARG A 92 -10.10 -7.64 -7.96
CA ARG A 92 -10.74 -8.94 -8.10
C ARG A 92 -11.44 -9.39 -6.81
N LEU A 93 -10.78 -9.23 -5.65
CA LEU A 93 -11.33 -9.59 -4.33
C LEU A 93 -12.60 -8.81 -4.03
N LEU A 94 -12.56 -7.50 -4.25
CA LEU A 94 -13.65 -6.57 -3.99
C LEU A 94 -14.68 -6.49 -5.14
N ARG A 95 -14.46 -7.24 -6.24
CA ARG A 95 -15.31 -7.25 -7.44
C ARG A 95 -15.47 -5.87 -8.10
N LEU A 96 -14.39 -5.10 -8.13
CA LEU A 96 -14.36 -3.77 -8.76
C LEU A 96 -14.08 -3.93 -10.25
N SER A 97 -15.12 -3.94 -11.08
CA SER A 97 -15.03 -4.27 -12.50
C SER A 97 -14.26 -3.27 -13.36
N GLY A 98 -14.20 -1.99 -12.93
CA GLY A 98 -13.52 -0.91 -13.65
C GLY A 98 -12.15 -0.52 -13.09
N LYS A 99 -11.57 -1.30 -12.16
CA LYS A 99 -10.34 -0.90 -11.43
C LYS A 99 -9.24 -1.97 -11.46
N GLY A 100 -8.05 -1.60 -10.97
CA GLY A 100 -6.93 -2.50 -10.72
C GLY A 100 -6.01 -2.74 -11.92
N ARG A 101 -6.27 -2.13 -13.07
CA ARG A 101 -5.39 -2.16 -14.26
C ARG A 101 -5.66 -0.98 -15.18
N ILE A 102 -4.69 -0.64 -16.00
CA ILE A 102 -4.85 0.35 -17.07
C ILE A 102 -5.42 -0.38 -18.28
N ALA A 103 -6.66 -0.06 -18.65
CA ALA A 103 -7.32 -0.62 -19.83
C ALA A 103 -8.42 0.34 -20.32
N GLU A 104 -8.77 0.24 -21.60
CA GLU A 104 -9.88 1.01 -22.18
C GLU A 104 -11.19 0.66 -21.47
N GLY A 105 -11.97 1.69 -21.11
CA GLY A 105 -13.24 1.55 -20.38
C GLY A 105 -13.09 1.36 -18.87
N PHE A 106 -11.85 1.40 -18.34
CA PHE A 106 -11.58 1.39 -16.90
C PHE A 106 -11.50 2.81 -16.36
N ASP A 107 -11.72 2.95 -15.04
CA ASP A 107 -11.56 4.21 -14.35
C ASP A 107 -10.12 4.72 -14.48
N ALA A 108 -9.97 6.01 -14.68
CA ALA A 108 -8.66 6.66 -14.74
C ALA A 108 -8.14 6.93 -13.31
N ASP A 109 -7.83 5.85 -12.59
CA ASP A 109 -7.18 5.86 -11.28
C ASP A 109 -5.71 5.48 -11.50
N LEU A 110 -4.82 6.47 -11.48
CA LEU A 110 -3.42 6.31 -11.88
C LEU A 110 -2.49 6.87 -10.81
N VAL A 111 -1.38 6.19 -10.60
CA VAL A 111 -0.26 6.73 -9.81
C VAL A 111 0.98 6.73 -10.68
N CYS A 112 1.63 7.90 -10.80
CA CYS A 112 2.90 8.04 -11.51
C CYS A 112 4.02 8.19 -10.47
N PHE A 113 5.06 7.39 -10.64
CA PHE A 113 6.24 7.42 -9.80
C PHE A 113 7.43 8.06 -10.53
N ASP A 114 8.36 8.64 -9.77
CA ASP A 114 9.68 9.00 -10.28
C ASP A 114 10.60 7.75 -10.39
N PRO A 115 11.83 7.90 -10.93
CA PRO A 115 12.78 6.79 -11.04
C PRO A 115 13.14 6.14 -9.68
N GLU A 116 13.00 6.88 -8.58
CA GLU A 116 13.22 6.41 -7.20
C GLU A 116 11.95 5.84 -6.56
N HIS A 117 10.89 5.61 -7.36
CA HIS A 117 9.58 5.09 -6.93
C HIS A 117 8.86 5.96 -5.88
N ARG A 118 9.10 7.28 -5.88
CA ARG A 118 8.30 8.24 -5.09
C ARG A 118 7.09 8.70 -5.89
N VAL A 119 5.96 8.87 -5.23
CA VAL A 119 4.73 9.35 -5.87
C VAL A 119 4.92 10.78 -6.39
N ARG A 120 4.70 10.98 -7.69
CA ARG A 120 4.77 12.29 -8.35
C ARG A 120 3.41 12.80 -8.75
N HIS A 121 2.56 11.96 -9.29
CA HIS A 121 1.22 12.36 -9.69
C HIS A 121 0.23 11.28 -9.28
N VAL A 122 -0.96 11.70 -8.87
CA VAL A 122 -2.08 10.81 -8.57
C VAL A 122 -3.31 11.33 -9.30
N MET A 123 -4.00 10.44 -9.99
CA MET A 123 -5.28 10.69 -10.61
C MET A 123 -6.32 9.74 -10.03
N ALA A 124 -7.49 10.26 -9.70
CA ALA A 124 -8.64 9.48 -9.25
C ALA A 124 -9.88 9.87 -10.06
N GLY A 125 -10.52 8.88 -10.70
CA GLY A 125 -11.68 9.11 -11.56
C GLY A 125 -11.44 10.12 -12.67
N GLY A 126 -10.21 10.22 -13.20
CA GLY A 126 -9.83 11.18 -14.24
C GLY A 126 -9.47 12.58 -13.74
N HIS A 127 -9.50 12.82 -12.43
CA HIS A 127 -9.12 14.10 -11.83
C HIS A 127 -7.76 14.02 -11.15
N TRP A 128 -6.91 15.03 -11.37
CA TRP A 128 -5.64 15.13 -10.67
C TRP A 128 -5.86 15.45 -9.19
N MET A 129 -5.31 14.62 -8.32
CA MET A 129 -5.32 14.79 -6.86
C MET A 129 -3.95 15.25 -6.35
N VAL A 130 -2.88 14.78 -7.00
CA VAL A 130 -1.50 15.17 -6.71
C VAL A 130 -0.81 15.48 -8.02
N GLN A 131 -0.08 16.59 -8.10
CA GLN A 131 0.82 16.93 -9.20
C GLN A 131 2.18 17.40 -8.68
N ASP A 132 3.24 16.91 -9.30
CA ASP A 132 4.63 17.20 -8.92
C ASP A 132 4.93 16.98 -7.43
N GLY A 133 4.27 15.97 -6.83
CA GLY A 133 4.39 15.63 -5.42
C GLY A 133 3.61 16.54 -4.47
N SER A 134 2.83 17.48 -5.00
CA SER A 134 2.01 18.39 -4.20
C SER A 134 0.53 18.02 -4.33
N PRO A 135 -0.23 17.92 -3.20
CA PRO A 135 -1.66 17.70 -3.24
C PRO A 135 -2.36 18.93 -3.85
N LEU A 136 -3.39 18.71 -4.67
CA LEU A 136 -4.23 19.75 -5.28
C LEU A 136 -5.51 20.01 -4.50
N SER A 137 -5.86 19.11 -3.58
CA SER A 137 -7.00 19.26 -2.68
C SER A 137 -6.64 18.63 -1.35
N SER A 138 -7.09 19.24 -0.27
CA SER A 138 -6.98 18.70 1.10
C SER A 138 -8.33 18.13 1.52
N GLY A 139 -8.31 17.06 2.31
CA GLY A 139 -9.48 16.55 3.01
C GLY A 139 -9.87 17.48 4.17
N THR A 140 -11.02 17.21 4.78
CA THR A 140 -11.59 18.07 5.85
C THR A 140 -10.67 18.21 7.08
N PHE A 141 -9.69 17.32 7.25
CA PHE A 141 -8.76 17.27 8.39
C PHE A 141 -7.28 17.26 7.97
N GLU A 142 -6.99 17.67 6.73
CA GLU A 142 -5.64 17.69 6.16
C GLU A 142 -5.24 19.15 5.91
N ASP A 143 -4.85 19.86 6.98
CA ASP A 143 -4.32 21.23 6.91
C ASP A 143 -2.79 21.22 6.79
#